data_e10011747dcb3ec63acd49224b47f9d5
#
_entry.id   e10011747dcb3ec63acd49224b47f9d5
#
_cell.length_a   1.000
_cell.length_b   1.000
_cell.length_c   1.000
_cell.angle_alpha   90.00
_cell.angle_beta   90.00
_cell.angle_gamma   90.00
#
_symmetry.space_group_name_H-M   'P 1'
#
loop_
_entity.id
_entity.type
_entity.pdbx_description
1 polymer ?
#
loop_
_entity_poly.entity_id
_entity_poly.type
_entity_poly.pdbx_seq_one_letter_code
_entity_poly.pdbx_strand_id
1 'polypeptide(L)'
;MIEEIISQRMLLLCDCAALEARGDLQRLDVAIRMALDGGVSVNELKDAFAQLYAYTGFPRSLNALNTLEHALSERESEGIADNEGKPFHRPAAWDDAKLALQFGTDMQTRDEGGTPWNYTFCPQADYYMKSHLFGDIFACDQFTPAERELITVSALSAMDGVTPQFEGHKECAVFMGNTKGQVDYLCRWLEEKNNRFQ
;
A
#
# COMPACT_ATOMS: atom_id res chain seq x y z
N MET A 1 27.73 -0.26 9.96
CA MET A 1 26.84 -0.33 8.79
C MET A 1 25.71 0.63 9.09
N ILE A 2 25.50 1.65 8.26
CA ILE A 2 24.31 2.51 8.36
C ILE A 2 23.19 1.60 7.85
N GLU A 3 22.30 1.15 8.76
CA GLU A 3 21.04 0.55 8.35
C GLU A 3 20.34 1.59 7.47
N GLU A 4 20.01 1.24 6.24
CA GLU A 4 19.18 2.06 5.38
C GLU A 4 17.79 2.07 5.99
N ILE A 5 17.54 3.09 6.79
CA ILE A 5 16.34 3.20 7.63
C ILE A 5 15.17 3.59 6.71
N ILE A 6 14.06 2.89 6.82
CA ILE A 6 12.78 3.32 6.24
C ILE A 6 12.40 4.66 6.90
N SER A 7 11.98 5.63 6.11
CA SER A 7 11.60 6.94 6.64
C SER A 7 10.42 6.82 7.64
N GLN A 8 10.38 7.70 8.64
CA GLN A 8 9.28 7.74 9.60
C GLN A 8 7.93 7.90 8.90
N ARG A 9 7.86 8.72 7.83
CA ARG A 9 6.67 8.88 6.99
C ARG A 9 6.17 7.52 6.46
N MET A 10 7.08 6.73 5.88
CA MET A 10 6.73 5.42 5.33
C MET A 10 6.32 4.41 6.41
N LEU A 11 6.97 4.42 7.58
CA LEU A 11 6.56 3.56 8.70
C LEU A 11 5.15 3.88 9.20
N LEU A 12 4.79 5.16 9.29
CA LEU A 12 3.45 5.59 9.70
C LEU A 12 2.38 5.17 8.67
N LEU A 13 2.70 5.30 7.38
CA LEU A 13 1.83 4.86 6.30
C LEU A 13 1.64 3.33 6.32
N CYS A 14 2.71 2.58 6.54
CA CYS A 14 2.69 1.12 6.68
C CYS A 14 1.87 0.65 7.90
N ASP A 15 1.89 1.40 9.01
CA ASP A 15 1.03 1.13 10.16
C ASP A 15 -0.45 1.26 9.80
N CYS A 16 -0.82 2.35 9.12
CA CYS A 16 -2.18 2.55 8.62
C CYS A 16 -2.61 1.40 7.70
N ALA A 17 -1.73 0.93 6.81
CA ALA A 17 -1.99 -0.19 5.90
C ALA A 17 -2.25 -1.50 6.65
N ALA A 18 -1.47 -1.80 7.68
CA ALA A 18 -1.65 -3.00 8.50
C ALA A 18 -2.98 -2.96 9.29
N LEU A 19 -3.35 -1.78 9.82
CA LEU A 19 -4.60 -1.60 10.57
C LEU A 19 -5.84 -1.63 9.67
N GLU A 20 -5.74 -1.07 8.47
CA GLU A 20 -6.77 -1.22 7.42
C GLU A 20 -7.01 -2.70 7.12
N ALA A 21 -5.95 -3.46 6.86
CA ALA A 21 -6.03 -4.87 6.52
C ALA A 21 -6.62 -5.72 7.65
N ARG A 22 -6.46 -5.34 8.91
CA ARG A 22 -7.14 -5.94 10.07
C ARG A 22 -8.61 -5.55 10.17
N GLY A 23 -8.98 -4.39 9.66
CA GLY A 23 -10.29 -3.77 9.91
C GLY A 23 -10.40 -3.20 11.33
N ASP A 24 -9.29 -2.86 11.97
CA ASP A 24 -9.25 -2.24 13.32
C ASP A 24 -9.39 -0.73 13.19
N LEU A 25 -10.64 -0.29 12.99
CA LEU A 25 -10.94 1.11 12.69
C LEU A 25 -10.64 2.07 13.85
N GLN A 26 -10.72 1.61 15.10
CA GLN A 26 -10.41 2.45 16.24
C GLN A 26 -8.92 2.80 16.30
N ARG A 27 -8.06 1.79 16.10
CA ARG A 27 -6.61 2.03 16.04
C ARG A 27 -6.19 2.71 14.75
N LEU A 28 -6.90 2.46 13.66
CA LEU A 28 -6.66 3.11 12.37
C LEU A 28 -6.91 4.64 12.47
N ASP A 29 -7.96 5.09 13.13
CA ASP A 29 -8.21 6.53 13.35
C ASP A 29 -7.02 7.19 14.07
N VAL A 30 -6.53 6.58 15.14
CA VAL A 30 -5.34 7.07 15.86
C VAL A 30 -4.10 7.08 14.97
N ALA A 31 -3.88 6.02 14.20
CA ALA A 31 -2.73 5.91 13.31
C ALA A 31 -2.77 6.95 12.17
N ILE A 32 -3.95 7.21 11.60
CA ILE A 32 -4.17 8.26 10.59
C ILE A 32 -3.77 9.63 11.14
N ARG A 33 -4.24 10.01 12.34
CA ARG A 33 -3.87 11.28 12.97
C ARG A 33 -2.37 11.39 13.22
N MET A 34 -1.76 10.31 13.72
CA MET A 34 -0.30 10.24 13.90
C MET A 34 0.46 10.35 12.58
N ALA A 35 -0.08 9.76 11.50
CA ALA A 35 0.52 9.84 10.18
C ALA A 35 0.47 11.26 9.61
N LEU A 36 -0.67 11.94 9.72
CA LEU A 36 -0.84 13.33 9.32
C LEU A 36 0.10 14.25 10.10
N ASP A 37 0.18 14.11 11.43
CA ASP A 37 1.10 14.87 12.29
C ASP A 37 2.58 14.55 11.97
N GLY A 38 2.86 13.34 11.53
CA GLY A 38 4.19 12.88 11.09
C GLY A 38 4.56 13.24 9.65
N GLY A 39 3.72 14.03 8.96
CA GLY A 39 4.00 14.57 7.63
C GLY A 39 3.57 13.68 6.46
N VAL A 40 2.78 12.62 6.70
CA VAL A 40 2.08 11.91 5.63
C VAL A 40 0.96 12.80 5.12
N SER A 41 0.84 12.96 3.81
CA SER A 41 -0.20 13.78 3.23
C SER A 41 -1.54 13.05 3.09
N VAL A 42 -2.62 13.82 2.98
CA VAL A 42 -3.98 13.31 2.76
C VAL A 42 -4.05 12.43 1.50
N ASN A 43 -3.43 12.88 0.40
CA ASN A 43 -3.47 12.15 -0.87
C ASN A 43 -2.63 10.86 -0.84
N GLU A 44 -1.59 10.78 -0.02
CA GLU A 44 -0.86 9.52 0.22
C GLU A 44 -1.72 8.50 0.98
N LEU A 45 -2.44 8.91 2.03
CA LEU A 45 -3.38 8.03 2.73
C LEU A 45 -4.51 7.54 1.81
N LYS A 46 -5.08 8.45 1.01
CA LYS A 46 -6.11 8.09 0.02
C LYS A 46 -5.61 7.05 -0.98
N ASP A 47 -4.41 7.25 -1.55
CA ASP A 47 -3.87 6.32 -2.55
C ASP A 47 -3.47 4.97 -1.94
N ALA A 48 -2.92 4.96 -0.72
CA ALA A 48 -2.60 3.72 -0.01
C ALA A 48 -3.86 2.89 0.27
N PHE A 49 -4.93 3.49 0.82
CA PHE A 49 -6.18 2.78 1.07
C PHE A 49 -6.88 2.36 -0.23
N ALA A 50 -6.79 3.17 -1.29
CA ALA A 50 -7.29 2.79 -2.61
C ALA A 50 -6.53 1.61 -3.20
N GLN A 51 -5.18 1.55 -3.08
CA GLN A 51 -4.39 0.41 -3.52
C GLN A 51 -4.80 -0.88 -2.81
N LEU A 52 -5.02 -0.80 -1.50
CA LEU A 52 -5.23 -1.98 -0.66
C LEU A 52 -6.53 -2.73 -0.96
N TYR A 53 -7.51 -2.10 -1.65
CA TYR A 53 -8.71 -2.84 -2.00
C TYR A 53 -8.43 -4.11 -2.81
N ALA A 54 -7.33 -4.14 -3.58
CA ALA A 54 -6.93 -5.31 -4.37
C ALA A 54 -6.49 -6.51 -3.49
N TYR A 55 -6.14 -6.28 -2.23
CA TYR A 55 -5.69 -7.28 -1.27
C TYR A 55 -6.73 -7.54 -0.18
N THR A 56 -7.40 -6.52 0.31
CA THR A 56 -8.30 -6.55 1.47
C THR A 56 -9.78 -6.49 1.08
N GLY A 57 -10.06 -6.19 -0.18
CA GLY A 57 -11.40 -5.98 -0.73
C GLY A 57 -11.97 -4.59 -0.44
N PHE A 58 -12.92 -4.15 -1.25
CA PHE A 58 -13.60 -2.86 -1.12
C PHE A 58 -14.16 -2.56 0.29
N PRO A 59 -14.75 -3.53 1.03
CA PRO A 59 -15.31 -3.19 2.34
C PRO A 59 -14.29 -2.60 3.31
N ARG A 60 -13.08 -3.16 3.40
CA ARG A 60 -12.02 -2.64 4.31
C ARG A 60 -11.45 -1.33 3.80
N SER A 61 -11.14 -1.25 2.51
CA SER A 61 -10.63 -0.04 1.87
C SER A 61 -11.60 1.14 2.03
N LEU A 62 -12.90 0.95 1.77
CA LEU A 62 -13.89 2.00 1.94
C LEU A 62 -14.06 2.40 3.41
N ASN A 63 -14.01 1.46 4.34
CA ASN A 63 -14.05 1.79 5.77
C ASN A 63 -12.83 2.64 6.17
N ALA A 64 -11.64 2.34 5.66
CA ALA A 64 -10.45 3.13 5.94
C ALA A 64 -10.55 4.56 5.35
N LEU A 65 -11.05 4.67 4.12
CA LEU A 65 -11.30 5.98 3.49
C LEU A 65 -12.32 6.80 4.27
N ASN A 66 -13.42 6.19 4.75
CA ASN A 66 -14.40 6.86 5.58
C ASN A 66 -13.81 7.28 6.94
N THR A 67 -12.93 6.46 7.53
CA THR A 67 -12.22 6.81 8.78
C THR A 67 -11.30 8.00 8.55
N LEU A 68 -10.59 8.06 7.43
CA LEU A 68 -9.76 9.21 7.06
C LEU A 68 -10.62 10.47 6.88
N GLU A 69 -11.74 10.40 6.16
CA GLU A 69 -12.64 11.53 5.93
C GLU A 69 -13.16 12.09 7.26
N HIS A 70 -13.57 11.21 8.19
CA HIS A 70 -14.02 11.59 9.52
C HIS A 70 -12.89 12.28 10.31
N ALA A 71 -11.70 11.70 10.35
CA ALA A 71 -10.54 12.26 11.03
C ALA A 71 -10.19 13.67 10.51
N LEU A 72 -10.20 13.87 9.19
CA LEU A 72 -9.96 15.17 8.56
C LEU A 72 -11.02 16.21 8.95
N SER A 73 -12.31 15.82 8.93
CA SER A 73 -13.42 16.72 9.32
C SER A 73 -13.31 17.18 10.79
N GLU A 74 -12.94 16.29 11.69
CA GLU A 74 -12.73 16.65 13.10
C GLU A 74 -11.52 17.57 13.25
N ARG A 75 -10.40 17.27 12.62
CA ARG A 75 -9.17 18.09 12.65
C ARG A 75 -9.41 19.49 12.07
N GLU A 76 -10.16 19.60 10.98
CA GLU A 76 -10.58 20.89 10.41
C GLU A 76 -11.44 21.69 11.41
N SER A 77 -12.36 21.02 12.11
CA SER A 77 -13.18 21.68 13.16
C SER A 77 -12.37 22.19 14.35
N GLU A 78 -11.22 21.57 14.62
CA GLU A 78 -10.22 21.97 15.62
C GLU A 78 -9.26 23.06 15.11
N GLY A 79 -9.41 23.49 13.85
CA GLY A 79 -8.58 24.50 13.21
C GLY A 79 -7.24 23.97 12.68
N ILE A 80 -7.09 22.66 12.53
CA ILE A 80 -5.90 22.02 11.96
C ILE A 80 -6.08 21.95 10.45
N ALA A 81 -5.10 22.44 9.70
CA ALA A 81 -5.03 22.35 8.25
C ALA A 81 -4.03 21.25 7.87
N ASP A 82 -4.53 20.12 7.39
CA ASP A 82 -3.68 19.01 6.96
C ASP A 82 -3.07 19.25 5.58
N ASN A 83 -1.89 18.69 5.35
CA ASN A 83 -1.20 18.79 4.07
C ASN A 83 -1.88 17.88 3.04
N GLU A 84 -2.53 18.45 2.03
CA GLU A 84 -3.11 17.68 0.93
C GLU A 84 -2.08 16.84 0.15
N GLY A 85 -0.86 17.33 0.04
CA GLY A 85 0.21 16.67 -0.71
C GLY A 85 0.06 16.81 -2.23
N LYS A 86 0.73 15.91 -2.97
CA LYS A 86 0.69 15.86 -4.42
C LYS A 86 -0.75 15.56 -4.89
N PRO A 87 -1.33 16.36 -5.79
CA PRO A 87 -2.65 16.09 -6.30
C PRO A 87 -2.69 14.78 -7.10
N PHE A 88 -3.84 14.11 -7.08
CA PHE A 88 -4.07 12.93 -7.92
C PHE A 88 -4.03 13.33 -9.41
N HIS A 89 -3.22 12.61 -10.18
CA HIS A 89 -3.20 12.70 -11.63
C HIS A 89 -3.75 11.39 -12.22
N ARG A 90 -4.80 11.51 -13.03
CA ARG A 90 -5.39 10.33 -13.70
C ARG A 90 -4.36 9.69 -14.63
N PRO A 91 -4.00 8.41 -14.43
CA PRO A 91 -3.07 7.72 -15.33
C PRO A 91 -3.65 7.57 -16.74
N ALA A 92 -2.81 7.75 -17.79
CA ALA A 92 -3.23 7.52 -19.16
C ALA A 92 -3.71 6.08 -19.42
N ALA A 93 -3.18 5.12 -18.65
CA ALA A 93 -3.59 3.73 -18.70
C ALA A 93 -5.09 3.51 -18.43
N TRP A 94 -5.74 4.39 -17.65
CA TRP A 94 -7.17 4.26 -17.33
C TRP A 94 -8.10 4.51 -18.53
N ASP A 95 -7.61 5.14 -19.57
CA ASP A 95 -8.35 5.46 -20.79
C ASP A 95 -7.98 4.53 -21.97
N ASP A 96 -6.99 3.63 -21.77
CA ASP A 96 -6.52 2.68 -22.79
C ASP A 96 -6.18 1.31 -22.18
N ALA A 97 -7.09 0.36 -22.33
CA ALA A 97 -6.95 -1.01 -21.82
C ALA A 97 -5.71 -1.74 -22.36
N LYS A 98 -5.23 -1.39 -23.55
CA LYS A 98 -4.01 -2.00 -24.10
C LYS A 98 -2.78 -1.43 -23.43
N LEU A 99 -2.77 -0.13 -23.18
CA LEU A 99 -1.70 0.54 -22.45
C LEU A 99 -1.64 0.03 -21.01
N ALA A 100 -2.80 -0.11 -20.34
CA ALA A 100 -2.88 -0.68 -18.99
C ALA A 100 -2.31 -2.10 -18.94
N LEU A 101 -2.71 -2.97 -19.87
CA LEU A 101 -2.22 -4.34 -19.93
C LEU A 101 -0.72 -4.42 -20.23
N GLN A 102 -0.22 -3.58 -21.16
CA GLN A 102 1.22 -3.53 -21.48
C GLN A 102 2.03 -3.05 -20.27
N PHE A 103 1.67 -1.90 -19.71
CA PHE A 103 2.33 -1.35 -18.52
C PHE A 103 2.31 -2.34 -17.36
N GLY A 104 1.16 -2.97 -17.09
CA GLY A 104 1.00 -3.91 -16.00
C GLY A 104 1.78 -5.21 -16.22
N THR A 105 1.89 -5.69 -17.47
CA THR A 105 2.73 -6.85 -17.79
C THR A 105 4.21 -6.55 -17.53
N ASP A 106 4.68 -5.38 -17.93
CA ASP A 106 6.07 -4.96 -17.72
C ASP A 106 6.35 -4.76 -16.22
N MET A 107 5.41 -4.16 -15.49
CA MET A 107 5.52 -3.93 -14.05
C MET A 107 5.54 -5.26 -13.28
N GLN A 108 4.61 -6.18 -13.58
CA GLN A 108 4.58 -7.51 -12.97
C GLN A 108 5.85 -8.30 -13.27
N THR A 109 6.37 -8.24 -14.50
CA THR A 109 7.63 -8.88 -14.84
C THR A 109 8.79 -8.37 -13.98
N ARG A 110 8.81 -7.07 -13.68
CA ARG A 110 9.79 -6.48 -12.76
C ARG A 110 9.59 -6.96 -11.32
N ASP A 111 8.34 -7.02 -10.86
CA ASP A 111 7.94 -7.50 -9.53
C ASP A 111 8.38 -8.95 -9.28
N GLU A 112 8.40 -9.75 -10.33
CA GLU A 112 8.86 -11.14 -10.33
C GLU A 112 10.37 -11.30 -10.66
N GLY A 113 11.16 -10.25 -10.44
CA GLY A 113 12.61 -10.29 -10.65
C GLY A 113 13.04 -10.43 -12.10
N GLY A 114 12.21 -9.98 -13.04
CA GLY A 114 12.49 -10.02 -14.48
C GLY A 114 12.01 -11.29 -15.19
N THR A 115 11.31 -12.20 -14.49
CA THR A 115 10.72 -13.40 -15.10
C THR A 115 9.21 -13.19 -15.27
N PRO A 116 8.67 -13.22 -16.51
CA PRO A 116 7.24 -13.09 -16.71
C PRO A 116 6.45 -14.19 -15.98
N TRP A 117 5.52 -13.81 -15.13
CA TRP A 117 4.61 -14.75 -14.50
C TRP A 117 3.28 -14.78 -15.24
N ASN A 118 2.74 -15.98 -15.47
CA ASN A 118 1.49 -16.20 -16.18
C ASN A 118 0.65 -17.21 -15.40
N TYR A 119 -0.49 -16.77 -14.88
CA TYR A 119 -1.39 -17.63 -14.13
C TYR A 119 -2.35 -18.36 -15.08
N THR A 120 -1.82 -19.38 -15.75
CA THR A 120 -2.55 -20.13 -16.82
C THR A 120 -3.74 -20.92 -16.30
N PHE A 121 -3.78 -21.26 -15.00
CA PHE A 121 -4.90 -21.97 -14.39
C PHE A 121 -6.19 -21.13 -14.36
N CYS A 122 -6.07 -19.81 -14.19
CA CYS A 122 -7.20 -18.89 -14.22
C CYS A 122 -6.83 -17.64 -15.04
N PRO A 123 -7.10 -17.64 -16.36
CA PRO A 123 -6.76 -16.52 -17.23
C PRO A 123 -7.42 -15.18 -16.85
N GLN A 124 -8.59 -15.23 -16.19
CA GLN A 124 -9.25 -14.03 -15.70
C GLN A 124 -8.43 -13.37 -14.57
N ALA A 125 -7.94 -14.18 -13.61
CA ALA A 125 -7.11 -13.67 -12.52
C ALA A 125 -5.79 -13.10 -13.06
N ASP A 126 -5.15 -13.78 -14.02
CA ASP A 126 -3.96 -13.29 -14.72
C ASP A 126 -4.21 -11.92 -15.37
N TYR A 127 -5.32 -11.79 -16.09
CA TYR A 127 -5.71 -10.55 -16.76
C TYR A 127 -5.95 -9.42 -15.73
N TYR A 128 -6.68 -9.70 -14.63
CA TYR A 128 -6.97 -8.68 -13.61
C TYR A 128 -5.71 -8.22 -12.89
N MET A 129 -4.79 -9.11 -12.57
CA MET A 129 -3.52 -8.73 -11.98
C MET A 129 -2.71 -7.82 -12.92
N LYS A 130 -2.56 -8.21 -14.18
CA LYS A 130 -1.80 -7.44 -15.16
C LYS A 130 -2.45 -6.13 -15.53
N SER A 131 -3.74 -6.15 -15.93
CA SER A 131 -4.40 -4.94 -16.42
C SER A 131 -4.81 -3.99 -15.30
N HIS A 132 -5.25 -4.50 -14.16
CA HIS A 132 -5.84 -3.68 -13.11
C HIS A 132 -4.89 -3.43 -11.94
N LEU A 133 -4.37 -4.49 -11.29
CA LEU A 133 -3.45 -4.27 -10.16
C LEU A 133 -2.18 -3.54 -10.63
N PHE A 134 -1.44 -4.12 -11.56
CA PHE A 134 -0.21 -3.49 -12.04
C PHE A 134 -0.46 -2.41 -13.10
N GLY A 135 -1.50 -2.55 -13.93
CA GLY A 135 -1.81 -1.63 -15.03
C GLY A 135 -2.49 -0.34 -14.60
N ASP A 136 -3.47 -0.40 -13.70
CA ASP A 136 -4.21 0.78 -13.25
C ASP A 136 -3.66 1.32 -11.93
N ILE A 137 -3.51 0.47 -10.90
CA ILE A 137 -3.14 0.91 -9.55
C ILE A 137 -1.67 1.33 -9.49
N PHE A 138 -0.75 0.47 -9.98
CA PHE A 138 0.68 0.81 -9.98
C PHE A 138 1.03 1.92 -10.98
N ALA A 139 0.14 2.24 -11.92
CA ALA A 139 0.31 3.40 -12.80
C ALA A 139 0.04 4.74 -12.11
N CYS A 140 -0.62 4.75 -10.94
CA CYS A 140 -0.79 5.96 -10.14
C CYS A 140 0.56 6.41 -9.59
N ASP A 141 0.87 7.70 -9.74
CA ASP A 141 2.20 8.26 -9.50
C ASP A 141 2.43 8.81 -8.08
N GLN A 142 1.52 8.51 -7.13
CA GLN A 142 1.63 8.95 -5.75
C GLN A 142 2.80 8.27 -5.02
N PHE A 143 3.01 7.00 -5.32
CA PHE A 143 4.09 6.18 -4.75
C PHE A 143 4.98 5.60 -5.83
N THR A 144 6.24 5.40 -5.47
CA THR A 144 7.14 4.55 -6.26
C THR A 144 6.73 3.07 -6.14
N PRO A 145 7.10 2.21 -7.11
CA PRO A 145 6.85 0.77 -6.98
C PRO A 145 7.42 0.15 -5.70
N ALA A 146 8.58 0.63 -5.24
CA ALA A 146 9.19 0.20 -3.98
C ALA A 146 8.32 0.54 -2.75
N GLU A 147 7.77 1.76 -2.69
CA GLU A 147 6.86 2.18 -1.61
C GLU A 147 5.54 1.41 -1.65
N ARG A 148 4.99 1.14 -2.85
CA ARG A 148 3.78 0.33 -3.01
C ARG A 148 3.95 -1.07 -2.43
N GLU A 149 5.11 -1.70 -2.65
CA GLU A 149 5.38 -3.01 -2.09
C GLU A 149 5.54 -2.99 -0.55
N LEU A 150 6.12 -1.94 0.04
CA LEU A 150 6.14 -1.81 1.50
C LEU A 150 4.72 -1.70 2.10
N ILE A 151 3.82 -0.96 1.45
CA ILE A 151 2.41 -0.84 1.83
C ILE A 151 1.73 -2.21 1.74
N THR A 152 1.94 -2.95 0.63
CA THR A 152 1.40 -4.30 0.40
C THR A 152 1.90 -5.30 1.44
N VAL A 153 3.22 -5.37 1.68
CA VAL A 153 3.84 -6.22 2.70
C VAL A 153 3.22 -5.93 4.08
N SER A 154 3.00 -4.65 4.41
CA SER A 154 2.41 -4.26 5.69
C SER A 154 0.98 -4.76 5.85
N ALA A 155 0.15 -4.63 4.82
CA ALA A 155 -1.21 -5.14 4.83
C ALA A 155 -1.23 -6.67 4.95
N LEU A 156 -0.43 -7.38 4.14
CA LEU A 156 -0.37 -8.83 4.14
C LEU A 156 0.16 -9.39 5.47
N SER A 157 1.08 -8.69 6.15
CA SER A 157 1.58 -9.09 7.48
C SER A 157 0.50 -9.12 8.56
N ALA A 158 -0.60 -8.42 8.32
CA ALA A 158 -1.72 -8.26 9.26
C ALA A 158 -2.93 -9.15 8.93
N MET A 159 -2.83 -9.95 7.86
CA MET A 159 -3.92 -10.82 7.38
C MET A 159 -3.64 -12.29 7.66
N ASP A 160 -4.69 -13.01 8.05
CA ASP A 160 -4.64 -14.48 8.20
C ASP A 160 -4.85 -15.19 6.86
N GLY A 161 -4.19 -16.34 6.68
CA GLY A 161 -4.40 -17.23 5.54
C GLY A 161 -3.70 -16.81 4.25
N VAL A 162 -2.85 -15.78 4.26
CA VAL A 162 -2.13 -15.24 3.09
C VAL A 162 -0.61 -15.34 3.21
N THR A 163 -0.10 -16.28 4.01
CA THR A 163 1.34 -16.46 4.21
C THR A 163 2.14 -16.59 2.91
N PRO A 164 1.70 -17.36 1.89
CA PRO A 164 2.43 -17.45 0.64
C PRO A 164 2.57 -16.09 -0.08
N GLN A 165 1.50 -15.27 -0.06
CA GLN A 165 1.51 -13.94 -0.66
C GLN A 165 2.40 -12.99 0.13
N PHE A 166 2.33 -13.03 1.47
CA PHE A 166 3.20 -12.24 2.33
C PHE A 166 4.68 -12.52 2.07
N GLU A 167 5.08 -13.79 2.02
CA GLU A 167 6.49 -14.15 1.75
C GLU A 167 6.90 -13.77 0.32
N GLY A 168 6.02 -13.97 -0.68
CA GLY A 168 6.28 -13.55 -2.05
C GLY A 168 6.46 -12.03 -2.17
N HIS A 169 5.58 -11.23 -1.58
CA HIS A 169 5.69 -9.76 -1.65
C HIS A 169 6.90 -9.19 -0.90
N LYS A 170 7.49 -9.90 0.05
CA LYS A 170 8.78 -9.51 0.61
C LYS A 170 9.90 -9.59 -0.42
N GLU A 171 9.86 -10.57 -1.32
CA GLU A 171 10.81 -10.70 -2.43
C GLU A 171 10.51 -9.64 -3.51
N CYS A 172 9.24 -9.45 -3.86
CA CYS A 172 8.77 -8.41 -4.77
C CYS A 172 9.23 -7.02 -4.32
N ALA A 173 9.12 -6.71 -3.03
CA ALA A 173 9.60 -5.44 -2.47
C ALA A 173 11.11 -5.20 -2.74
N VAL A 174 11.92 -6.26 -2.70
CA VAL A 174 13.34 -6.17 -3.04
C VAL A 174 13.54 -5.96 -4.55
N PHE A 175 12.81 -6.68 -5.40
CA PHE A 175 12.89 -6.50 -6.85
C PHE A 175 12.43 -5.10 -7.28
N MET A 176 11.47 -4.53 -6.58
CA MET A 176 10.97 -3.17 -6.83
C MET A 176 11.89 -2.06 -6.34
N GLY A 177 12.92 -2.38 -5.54
CA GLY A 177 13.99 -1.44 -5.22
C GLY A 177 14.26 -1.22 -3.73
N ASN A 178 13.59 -1.93 -2.82
CA ASN A 178 13.94 -1.93 -1.40
C ASN A 178 15.14 -2.84 -1.14
N THR A 179 15.88 -2.58 -0.08
CA THR A 179 16.86 -3.56 0.40
C THR A 179 16.17 -4.63 1.26
N LYS A 180 16.75 -5.83 1.29
CA LYS A 180 16.29 -6.88 2.20
C LYS A 180 16.25 -6.40 3.66
N GLY A 181 17.25 -5.61 4.07
CA GLY A 181 17.34 -5.03 5.40
C GLY A 181 16.16 -4.12 5.75
N GLN A 182 15.69 -3.31 4.78
CA GLN A 182 14.50 -2.48 4.94
C GLN A 182 13.24 -3.32 5.12
N VAL A 183 13.04 -4.33 4.31
CA VAL A 183 11.87 -5.22 4.40
C VAL A 183 11.86 -5.98 5.74
N ASP A 184 12.99 -6.55 6.15
CA ASP A 184 13.14 -7.25 7.42
C ASP A 184 12.92 -6.30 8.63
N TYR A 185 13.39 -5.05 8.53
CA TYR A 185 13.17 -4.03 9.55
C TYR A 185 11.67 -3.68 9.66
N LEU A 186 11.00 -3.44 8.54
CA LEU A 186 9.56 -3.14 8.52
C LEU A 186 8.75 -4.24 9.20
N CYS A 187 9.00 -5.51 8.86
CA CYS A 187 8.28 -6.64 9.43
C CYS A 187 8.45 -6.71 10.95
N ARG A 188 9.68 -6.58 11.46
CA ARG A 188 9.95 -6.55 12.91
C ARG A 188 9.26 -5.36 13.59
N TRP A 189 9.32 -4.18 12.99
CA TRP A 189 8.70 -2.97 13.53
C TRP A 189 7.18 -3.11 13.66
N LEU A 190 6.52 -3.66 12.64
CA LEU A 190 5.08 -3.93 12.66
C LEU A 190 4.72 -4.98 13.71
N GLU A 191 5.50 -6.05 13.83
CA GLU A 191 5.30 -7.10 14.85
C GLU A 191 5.42 -6.53 16.26
N GLU A 192 6.47 -5.76 16.56
CA GLU A 192 6.66 -5.11 17.86
C GLU A 192 5.52 -4.15 18.19
N LYS A 193 5.07 -3.37 17.20
CA LYS A 193 3.98 -2.42 17.38
C LYS A 193 2.65 -3.14 17.65
N ASN A 194 2.39 -4.23 16.95
CA ASN A 194 1.20 -5.05 17.15
C ASN A 194 1.16 -5.75 18.52
N ASN A 195 2.30 -6.23 19.00
CA ASN A 195 2.41 -6.90 20.29
C ASN A 195 2.27 -5.96 21.49
N ARG A 196 2.52 -4.67 21.35
CA ARG A 196 2.35 -3.67 22.43
C ARG A 196 0.89 -3.38 22.78
N PHE A 197 -0.05 -3.85 21.97
CA PHE A 197 -1.47 -3.54 22.11
C PHE A 197 -2.36 -4.79 22.26
N GLN A 198 -1.75 -5.96 22.51
CA GLN A 198 -2.41 -7.15 23.03
C GLN A 198 -2.38 -7.14 24.55
#